data_5ed12784e64b66b0ab26d8c5c2580470
#
_entry.id   5ed12784e64b66b0ab26d8c5c2580470
#
_cell.length_a   1.000
_cell.length_b   1.000
_cell.length_c   1.000
_cell.angle_alpha   90.00
_cell.angle_beta   90.00
_cell.angle_gamma   90.00
#
_symmetry.space_group_name_H-M   'P 1'
#
loop_
_entity.id
_entity.type
_entity.pdbx_description
1 polymer ?
#
loop_
_entity_poly.entity_id
_entity_poly.type
_entity_poly.pdbx_seq_one_letter_code
_entity_poly.pdbx_strand_id
1 'polypeptide(L)'
;RLRKGLLGHVTLLTKDIAKKCVVICIMMNIHNIHVQRSPISGKIIDQKYSKGKFMNVVNGAEKLEWLENEQNSMTIFNKKNSLKIKVVQVAGAFAKKIKSYVKTNQDIKKGEDIGHITFGSQVTVIIPKDKIRLNVKLNQIVKDGETILGEIK
;
A
#
# COMPACT_ATOMS: atom_id res chain seq x y z
N ARG A 1 16.57 -13.90 7.94
CA ARG A 1 15.72 -15.01 7.46
C ARG A 1 14.30 -14.72 7.93
N LEU A 2 13.35 -14.45 7.01
CA LEU A 2 11.94 -14.23 7.36
C LEU A 2 11.37 -15.46 8.09
N ARG A 3 10.55 -15.23 9.11
CA ARG A 3 9.78 -16.31 9.76
C ARG A 3 8.84 -16.94 8.72
N LYS A 4 8.64 -18.27 8.74
CA LYS A 4 7.79 -18.98 7.76
C LYS A 4 6.40 -18.35 7.58
N GLY A 5 5.77 -17.88 8.65
CA GLY A 5 4.47 -17.19 8.59
C GLY A 5 4.50 -15.91 7.78
N LEU A 6 5.52 -15.05 7.99
CA LEU A 6 5.67 -13.78 7.27
C LEU A 6 5.89 -13.98 5.76
N LEU A 7 6.62 -15.02 5.36
CA LEU A 7 6.81 -15.34 3.94
C LEU A 7 5.48 -15.68 3.25
N GLY A 8 4.60 -16.41 3.93
CA GLY A 8 3.25 -16.70 3.45
C GLY A 8 2.42 -15.42 3.22
N HIS A 9 2.48 -14.47 4.15
CA HIS A 9 1.79 -13.18 4.02
C HIS A 9 2.33 -12.33 2.85
N VAL A 10 3.66 -12.27 2.67
CA VAL A 10 4.27 -11.59 1.50
C VAL A 10 3.76 -12.21 0.21
N THR A 11 3.78 -13.54 0.11
CA THR A 11 3.30 -14.25 -1.08
C THR A 11 1.83 -13.95 -1.36
N LEU A 12 0.96 -13.93 -0.34
CA LEU A 12 -0.45 -13.60 -0.50
C LEU A 12 -0.68 -12.18 -1.04
N LEU A 13 0.17 -11.23 -0.68
CA LEU A 13 0.06 -9.85 -1.15
C LEU A 13 0.63 -9.63 -2.57
N THR A 14 1.61 -10.43 -2.97
CA THR A 14 2.38 -10.17 -4.21
C THR A 14 2.08 -11.13 -5.37
N LYS A 15 1.58 -12.32 -5.09
CA LYS A 15 1.40 -13.40 -6.09
C LYS A 15 0.57 -13.02 -7.31
N ASP A 16 -0.43 -12.15 -7.12
CA ASP A 16 -1.35 -11.67 -8.15
C ASP A 16 -0.84 -10.38 -8.85
N ILE A 17 0.28 -9.84 -8.40
CA ILE A 17 0.92 -8.64 -8.97
C ILE A 17 2.05 -9.03 -9.91
N ALA A 18 3.12 -9.66 -9.40
CA ALA A 18 4.24 -10.14 -10.22
C ALA A 18 5.16 -11.07 -9.40
N LYS A 19 6.04 -11.82 -10.12
CA LYS A 19 7.08 -12.66 -9.49
C LYS A 19 8.09 -11.85 -8.67
N LYS A 20 8.39 -10.62 -9.10
CA LYS A 20 9.28 -9.68 -8.38
C LYS A 20 8.57 -8.35 -8.24
N CYS A 21 8.42 -7.89 -7.02
CA CYS A 21 7.76 -6.63 -6.69
C CYS A 21 8.70 -5.69 -5.94
N VAL A 22 8.50 -4.40 -6.13
CA VAL A 22 8.93 -3.35 -5.22
C VAL A 22 7.81 -3.10 -4.23
N VAL A 23 8.14 -3.02 -2.95
CA VAL A 23 7.23 -2.72 -1.86
C VAL A 23 7.67 -1.41 -1.23
N ILE A 24 6.82 -0.38 -1.33
CA ILE A 24 7.06 0.94 -0.75
C ILE A 24 6.14 1.08 0.46
N CYS A 25 6.73 1.14 1.65
CA CYS A 25 6.02 1.35 2.90
C CYS A 25 6.12 2.83 3.30
N ILE A 26 4.99 3.49 3.45
CA ILE A 26 4.89 4.91 3.84
C ILE A 26 4.25 4.98 5.22
N MET A 27 5.04 5.43 6.20
CA MET A 27 4.58 5.62 7.59
C MET A 27 3.86 6.94 7.74
N MET A 28 2.75 6.96 8.47
CA MET A 28 1.96 8.16 8.73
C MET A 28 1.95 8.48 10.23
N ASN A 29 2.62 9.58 10.60
CA ASN A 29 2.66 10.12 11.96
C ASN A 29 1.46 11.02 12.25
N ILE A 30 1.33 11.49 13.50
CA ILE A 30 0.24 12.36 13.98
C ILE A 30 0.04 13.61 13.12
N HIS A 31 1.13 14.20 12.63
CA HIS A 31 1.10 15.45 11.85
C HIS A 31 0.92 15.24 10.33
N ASN A 32 0.73 14.01 9.89
CA ASN A 32 0.60 13.70 8.47
C ASN A 32 -0.87 13.72 8.01
N ILE A 33 -1.06 13.85 6.70
CA ILE A 33 -2.35 13.64 6.05
C ILE A 33 -2.65 12.14 6.08
N HIS A 34 -3.86 11.80 6.52
CA HIS A 34 -4.29 10.40 6.71
C HIS A 34 -5.24 9.88 5.62
N VAL A 35 -5.55 10.71 4.64
CA VAL A 35 -6.25 10.31 3.42
C VAL A 35 -5.25 9.71 2.44
N GLN A 36 -5.55 8.54 1.90
CA GLN A 36 -4.72 7.92 0.87
C GLN A 36 -5.30 8.22 -0.50
N ARG A 37 -4.42 8.56 -1.44
CA ARG A 37 -4.75 8.85 -2.83
C ARG A 37 -4.27 7.77 -3.76
N SER A 38 -5.01 7.56 -4.84
CA SER A 38 -4.62 6.59 -5.86
C SER A 38 -3.33 7.02 -6.55
N PRO A 39 -2.29 6.17 -6.56
CA PRO A 39 -1.03 6.49 -7.23
C PRO A 39 -1.11 6.40 -8.76
N ILE A 40 -2.12 5.73 -9.31
CA ILE A 40 -2.37 5.62 -10.76
C ILE A 40 -3.86 5.70 -11.07
N SER A 41 -4.19 6.09 -12.31
CA SER A 41 -5.55 5.90 -12.84
C SER A 41 -5.76 4.45 -13.23
N GLY A 42 -6.98 3.93 -13.05
CA GLY A 42 -7.31 2.56 -13.43
C GLY A 42 -8.63 2.10 -12.83
N LYS A 43 -8.84 0.80 -12.86
CA LYS A 43 -10.01 0.15 -12.26
C LYS A 43 -9.60 -0.63 -11.02
N ILE A 44 -10.39 -0.53 -9.96
CA ILE A 44 -10.28 -1.42 -8.79
C ILE A 44 -10.76 -2.80 -9.21
N ILE A 45 -9.84 -3.74 -9.38
CA ILE A 45 -10.19 -5.10 -9.84
C ILE A 45 -10.36 -6.09 -8.69
N ASP A 46 -9.83 -5.76 -7.52
CA ASP A 46 -9.97 -6.56 -6.30
C ASP A 46 -9.84 -5.70 -5.06
N GLN A 47 -10.58 -6.03 -4.02
CA GLN A 47 -10.48 -5.41 -2.70
C GLN A 47 -10.69 -6.46 -1.63
N LYS A 48 -9.77 -6.54 -0.68
CA LYS A 48 -9.82 -7.52 0.40
C LYS A 48 -9.49 -6.87 1.74
N TYR A 49 -10.43 -6.98 2.67
CA TYR A 49 -10.21 -6.66 4.08
C TYR A 49 -9.76 -7.90 4.84
N SER A 50 -8.73 -7.78 5.67
CA SER A 50 -8.21 -8.86 6.51
C SER A 50 -8.09 -8.38 7.95
N LYS A 51 -8.81 -9.02 8.86
CA LYS A 51 -8.64 -8.81 10.30
C LYS A 51 -7.23 -9.25 10.71
N GLY A 52 -6.67 -8.58 11.70
CA GLY A 52 -5.32 -8.86 12.17
C GLY A 52 -4.99 -8.16 13.48
N LYS A 53 -3.70 -8.07 13.75
CA LYS A 53 -3.14 -7.40 14.93
C LYS A 53 -3.11 -5.88 14.73
N PHE A 54 -2.77 -5.16 15.79
CA PHE A 54 -2.57 -3.70 15.81
C PHE A 54 -1.17 -3.39 16.35
N MET A 55 -0.15 -3.96 15.73
CA MET A 55 1.24 -3.76 16.13
C MET A 55 1.73 -2.39 15.66
N ASN A 56 2.71 -1.83 16.38
CA ASN A 56 3.32 -0.57 16.00
C ASN A 56 4.06 -0.72 14.66
N VAL A 57 3.63 0.05 13.65
CA VAL A 57 4.21 0.02 12.30
C VAL A 57 5.31 1.07 12.11
N VAL A 58 5.37 2.09 12.97
CA VAL A 58 6.31 3.23 12.81
C VAL A 58 7.77 2.78 12.89
N ASN A 59 8.09 1.77 13.69
CA ASN A 59 9.44 1.22 13.85
C ASN A 59 9.58 -0.20 13.29
N GLY A 60 8.57 -0.73 12.62
CA GLY A 60 8.46 -2.13 12.25
C GLY A 60 8.48 -2.44 10.75
N ALA A 61 8.62 -1.44 9.88
CA ALA A 61 8.57 -1.66 8.43
C ALA A 61 9.62 -2.65 7.93
N GLU A 62 10.84 -2.56 8.45
CA GLU A 62 11.94 -3.47 8.07
C GLU A 62 11.73 -4.90 8.58
N LYS A 63 11.01 -5.07 9.68
CA LYS A 63 10.73 -6.38 10.28
C LYS A 63 9.55 -7.09 9.64
N LEU A 64 8.81 -6.44 8.75
CA LEU A 64 7.61 -6.94 8.07
C LEU A 64 6.50 -7.40 9.03
N GLU A 65 6.54 -7.00 10.30
CA GLU A 65 5.53 -7.36 11.31
C GLU A 65 4.15 -6.78 10.97
N TRP A 66 4.12 -5.67 10.19
CA TRP A 66 2.89 -5.09 9.67
C TRP A 66 2.05 -6.04 8.80
N LEU A 67 2.66 -7.10 8.27
CA LEU A 67 1.96 -8.12 7.48
C LEU A 67 0.90 -8.89 8.29
N GLU A 68 1.03 -8.92 9.61
CA GLU A 68 0.06 -9.55 10.52
C GLU A 68 -1.00 -8.57 11.02
N ASN A 69 -0.86 -7.27 10.71
CA ASN A 69 -1.82 -6.26 11.15
C ASN A 69 -3.11 -6.30 10.33
N GLU A 70 -4.17 -5.78 10.92
CA GLU A 70 -5.42 -5.51 10.23
C GLU A 70 -5.17 -4.61 9.03
N GLN A 71 -5.69 -5.00 7.87
CA GLN A 71 -5.38 -4.33 6.61
C GLN A 71 -6.50 -4.43 5.59
N ASN A 72 -6.56 -3.45 4.71
CA ASN A 72 -7.40 -3.43 3.53
C ASN A 72 -6.52 -3.27 2.28
N SER A 73 -6.53 -4.26 1.40
CA SER A 73 -5.78 -4.24 0.15
C SER A 73 -6.69 -3.96 -1.03
N MET A 74 -6.23 -3.09 -1.92
CA MET A 74 -6.92 -2.71 -3.16
C MET A 74 -5.98 -2.95 -4.34
N THR A 75 -6.43 -3.71 -5.34
CA THR A 75 -5.66 -3.94 -6.56
C THR A 75 -6.22 -3.06 -7.68
N ILE A 76 -5.36 -2.22 -8.24
CA ILE A 76 -5.67 -1.26 -9.29
C ILE A 76 -5.05 -1.74 -10.60
N PHE A 77 -5.84 -1.83 -11.65
CA PHE A 77 -5.39 -2.20 -12.99
C PHE A 77 -5.49 -1.01 -13.95
N ASN A 78 -4.34 -0.58 -14.47
CA ASN A 78 -4.25 0.41 -15.53
C ASN A 78 -4.13 -0.32 -16.88
N LYS A 79 -5.20 -0.29 -17.67
CA LYS A 79 -5.26 -0.97 -18.98
C LYS A 79 -4.26 -0.38 -19.98
N LYS A 80 -4.07 0.95 -19.99
CA LYS A 80 -3.19 1.64 -20.95
C LYS A 80 -1.76 1.15 -20.87
N ASN A 81 -1.24 0.95 -19.66
CA ASN A 81 0.15 0.54 -19.42
C ASN A 81 0.26 -0.97 -19.10
N SER A 82 -0.85 -1.71 -19.16
CA SER A 82 -0.92 -3.12 -18.73
C SER A 82 -0.26 -3.30 -17.33
N LEU A 83 -0.54 -2.37 -16.42
CA LEU A 83 0.07 -2.28 -15.10
C LEU A 83 -0.93 -2.63 -14.02
N LYS A 84 -0.57 -3.56 -13.17
CA LYS A 84 -1.30 -3.92 -11.96
C LYS A 84 -0.49 -3.54 -10.74
N ILE A 85 -1.07 -2.77 -9.83
CA ILE A 85 -0.47 -2.43 -8.55
C ILE A 85 -1.42 -2.74 -7.41
N LYS A 86 -0.88 -2.88 -6.20
CA LYS A 86 -1.69 -3.04 -5.00
C LYS A 86 -1.37 -1.94 -4.01
N VAL A 87 -2.42 -1.32 -3.45
CA VAL A 87 -2.33 -0.40 -2.33
C VAL A 87 -2.90 -1.09 -1.10
N VAL A 88 -2.13 -1.10 -0.02
CA VAL A 88 -2.52 -1.75 1.24
C VAL A 88 -2.57 -0.69 2.34
N GLN A 89 -3.75 -0.49 2.91
CA GLN A 89 -3.96 0.30 4.11
C GLN A 89 -3.71 -0.61 5.31
N VAL A 90 -2.77 -0.26 6.17
CA VAL A 90 -2.35 -1.09 7.31
C VAL A 90 -2.62 -0.34 8.61
N ALA A 91 -3.44 -0.92 9.47
CA ALA A 91 -3.68 -0.40 10.81
C ALA A 91 -2.41 -0.47 11.67
N GLY A 92 -2.28 0.42 12.63
CA GLY A 92 -1.20 0.44 13.61
C GLY A 92 -1.72 0.38 15.03
N ALA A 93 -0.84 0.54 16.01
CA ALA A 93 -1.19 0.44 17.44
C ALA A 93 -2.30 1.43 17.86
N PHE A 94 -2.33 2.61 17.25
CA PHE A 94 -3.33 3.65 17.53
C PHE A 94 -4.39 3.79 16.44
N ALA A 95 -4.11 3.34 15.22
CA ALA A 95 -4.98 3.43 14.05
C ALA A 95 -5.85 2.18 13.92
N LYS A 96 -6.97 2.13 14.62
CA LYS A 96 -7.86 0.96 14.68
C LYS A 96 -8.96 0.94 13.62
N LYS A 97 -9.10 2.00 12.81
CA LYS A 97 -10.15 2.08 11.80
C LYS A 97 -9.55 2.36 10.43
N ILE A 98 -9.80 1.45 9.51
CA ILE A 98 -9.50 1.60 8.09
C ILE A 98 -10.82 1.87 7.39
N LYS A 99 -10.88 2.97 6.60
CA LYS A 99 -12.03 3.32 5.79
C LYS A 99 -11.64 3.32 4.33
N SER A 100 -12.31 2.51 3.54
CA SER A 100 -12.22 2.53 2.08
C SER A 100 -13.32 3.44 1.52
N TYR A 101 -12.97 4.24 0.49
CA TYR A 101 -13.91 5.09 -0.25
C TYR A 101 -14.29 4.49 -1.60
N VAL A 102 -13.61 3.41 -2.00
CA VAL A 102 -13.77 2.79 -3.30
C VAL A 102 -14.30 1.36 -3.18
N LYS A 103 -14.84 0.86 -4.30
CA LYS A 103 -15.40 -0.48 -4.42
C LYS A 103 -14.76 -1.22 -5.60
N THR A 104 -14.81 -2.55 -5.57
CA THR A 104 -14.45 -3.38 -6.73
C THR A 104 -15.28 -2.99 -7.95
N ASN A 105 -14.65 -2.99 -9.12
CA ASN A 105 -15.17 -2.56 -10.42
C ASN A 105 -15.33 -1.03 -10.60
N GLN A 106 -14.93 -0.22 -9.63
CA GLN A 106 -14.93 1.24 -9.75
C GLN A 106 -13.71 1.71 -10.55
N ASP A 107 -13.94 2.66 -11.48
CA ASP A 107 -12.87 3.40 -12.14
C ASP A 107 -12.42 4.56 -11.24
N ILE A 108 -11.12 4.75 -11.14
CA ILE A 108 -10.50 5.81 -10.32
C ILE A 108 -9.45 6.57 -11.12
N LYS A 109 -9.25 7.83 -10.77
CA LYS A 109 -8.21 8.70 -11.33
C LYS A 109 -6.99 8.75 -10.41
N LYS A 110 -5.80 8.95 -10.99
CA LYS A 110 -4.60 9.27 -10.20
C LYS A 110 -4.87 10.51 -9.34
N GLY A 111 -4.51 10.43 -8.05
CA GLY A 111 -4.73 11.48 -7.06
C GLY A 111 -6.12 11.49 -6.42
N GLU A 112 -7.05 10.65 -6.86
CA GLU A 112 -8.37 10.50 -6.25
C GLU A 112 -8.27 9.84 -4.88
N ASP A 113 -9.06 10.30 -3.92
CA ASP A 113 -9.10 9.77 -2.56
C ASP A 113 -9.67 8.35 -2.55
N ILE A 114 -8.90 7.38 -2.07
CA ILE A 114 -9.26 5.97 -2.04
C ILE A 114 -9.57 5.43 -0.66
N GLY A 115 -9.19 6.18 0.37
CA GLY A 115 -9.47 5.78 1.73
C GLY A 115 -8.80 6.65 2.78
N HIS A 116 -9.01 6.27 4.03
CA HIS A 116 -8.49 6.98 5.20
C HIS A 116 -8.16 6.00 6.31
N ILE A 117 -7.01 6.22 6.96
CA ILE A 117 -6.62 5.54 8.19
C ILE A 117 -6.11 6.59 9.16
N THR A 118 -6.39 6.46 10.47
CA THR A 118 -5.91 7.39 11.49
C THR A 118 -4.40 7.27 11.72
N PHE A 119 -3.83 8.15 12.53
CA PHE A 119 -2.39 8.26 12.80
C PHE A 119 -1.75 6.98 13.35
N GLY A 120 -0.44 6.83 13.16
CA GLY A 120 0.31 5.64 13.57
C GLY A 120 0.03 4.42 12.71
N SER A 121 -0.36 4.64 11.46
CA SER A 121 -0.65 3.63 10.44
C SER A 121 0.38 3.66 9.32
N GLN A 122 0.20 2.76 8.37
CA GLN A 122 1.05 2.63 7.19
C GLN A 122 0.20 2.48 5.95
N VAL A 123 0.62 3.08 4.84
CA VAL A 123 0.16 2.70 3.51
C VAL A 123 1.31 2.06 2.74
N THR A 124 1.02 0.95 2.08
CA THR A 124 2.01 0.19 1.32
C THR A 124 1.59 0.13 -0.14
N VAL A 125 2.54 0.42 -1.04
CA VAL A 125 2.32 0.31 -2.49
C VAL A 125 3.19 -0.83 -3.02
N ILE A 126 2.59 -1.79 -3.71
CA ILE A 126 3.25 -2.97 -4.29
C ILE A 126 3.16 -2.88 -5.80
N ILE A 127 4.31 -2.87 -6.46
CA ILE A 127 4.45 -2.61 -7.90
C ILE A 127 5.37 -3.67 -8.52
N PRO A 128 5.09 -4.17 -9.75
CA PRO A 128 6.04 -5.02 -10.47
C PRO A 128 7.39 -4.31 -10.65
N LYS A 129 8.47 -4.99 -10.28
CA LYS A 129 9.83 -4.40 -10.27
C LYS A 129 10.30 -3.96 -11.66
N ASP A 130 9.93 -4.69 -12.68
CA ASP A 130 10.29 -4.41 -14.09
C ASP A 130 9.54 -3.23 -14.69
N LYS A 131 8.41 -2.84 -14.10
CA LYS A 131 7.51 -1.77 -14.58
C LYS A 131 7.79 -0.40 -13.96
N ILE A 132 8.71 -0.29 -13.01
CA ILE A 132 8.96 0.98 -12.30
C ILE A 132 10.45 1.31 -12.22
N ARG A 133 10.76 2.60 -12.34
CA ARG A 133 11.99 3.23 -11.90
C ARG A 133 11.69 4.05 -10.65
N LEU A 134 12.29 3.67 -9.51
CA LEU A 134 12.08 4.37 -8.24
C LEU A 134 12.79 5.73 -8.23
N ASN A 135 12.09 6.75 -7.68
CA ASN A 135 12.63 8.09 -7.46
C ASN A 135 12.79 8.41 -5.96
N VAL A 136 12.46 7.46 -5.09
CA VAL A 136 12.54 7.61 -3.62
C VAL A 136 13.58 6.69 -3.01
N LYS A 137 14.09 7.09 -1.85
CA LYS A 137 15.08 6.35 -1.07
C LYS A 137 14.50 5.92 0.28
N LEU A 138 15.15 4.96 0.92
CA LEU A 138 14.81 4.55 2.28
C LEU A 138 14.94 5.76 3.24
N ASN A 139 14.00 5.87 4.18
CA ASN A 139 13.90 6.95 5.16
C ASN A 139 13.70 8.36 4.58
N GLN A 140 13.30 8.48 3.31
CA GLN A 140 12.94 9.75 2.72
C GLN A 140 11.58 10.21 3.22
N ILE A 141 11.46 11.50 3.57
CA ILE A 141 10.18 12.15 3.83
C ILE A 141 9.49 12.39 2.49
N VAL A 142 8.24 11.94 2.40
CA VAL A 142 7.40 12.13 1.22
C VAL A 142 6.16 12.94 1.58
N LYS A 143 5.68 13.72 0.60
CA LYS A 143 4.47 14.55 0.73
C LYS A 143 3.35 13.95 -0.10
N ASP A 144 2.16 13.86 0.51
CA ASP A 144 0.96 13.36 -0.14
C ASP A 144 0.58 14.21 -1.37
N GLY A 145 0.31 13.53 -2.49
CA GLY A 145 -0.06 14.15 -3.75
C GLY A 145 1.06 14.91 -4.49
N GLU A 146 2.25 15.11 -3.87
CA GLU A 146 3.35 15.89 -4.45
C GLU A 146 4.54 15.00 -4.83
N THR A 147 4.98 14.12 -3.92
CA THR A 147 6.21 13.32 -4.14
C THR A 147 5.98 12.24 -5.19
N ILE A 148 6.79 12.28 -6.24
CA ILE A 148 6.82 11.23 -7.28
C ILE A 148 7.59 10.02 -6.72
N LEU A 149 6.88 8.95 -6.39
CA LEU A 149 7.48 7.72 -5.86
C LEU A 149 8.33 6.99 -6.90
N GLY A 150 7.96 7.10 -8.17
CA GLY A 150 8.66 6.48 -9.29
C GLY A 150 7.97 6.76 -10.61
N GLU A 151 8.62 6.35 -11.69
CA GLU A 151 8.14 6.49 -13.06
C GLU A 151 7.85 5.11 -13.67
N ILE A 152 6.73 5.01 -14.37
CA ILE A 152 6.36 3.80 -15.12
C ILE A 152 7.27 3.71 -16.35
N LYS A 153 7.85 2.52 -16.57
CA LYS A 153 8.68 2.19 -17.73
C LYS A 153 7.83 1.79 -18.92
#